data_687da0b9b51b4f296ebd9c48b20aec91
#
_entry.id   687da0b9b51b4f296ebd9c48b20aec91
#
_cell.length_a   1.000
_cell.length_b   1.000
_cell.length_c   1.000
_cell.angle_alpha   90.00
_cell.angle_beta   90.00
_cell.angle_gamma   90.00
#
_symmetry.space_group_name_H-M   'P 1'
#
loop_
_entity.id
_entity.type
_entity.pdbx_description
1 polymer ?
#
loop_
_entity_poly.entity_id
_entity_poly.type
_entity_poly.pdbx_seq_one_letter_code
_entity_poly.pdbx_strand_id
1 'polypeptide(L)'
;VGSEMCIRDSTWTTADGGITSNFNQAALVNLGTSLYAPYTGGFGVTAAWKGLSLTADFSWVHGNYALNNTMYFVANADMGLSSQFNQCDLAWDYWQQEGDQARYPRLDQAINFDSRMLEKASFLRLKYIQLAYTLPSHIMEKTKFIKGLKVWVGGRNLWTVTGYNGLDPEAAEKGVDVDTYPNTREFTFGLEFKF
;
A
#
# COMPACT_ATOMS: atom_id res chain seq x y z
N VAL A 1 -4.87 6.35 20.56
CA VAL A 1 -6.19 6.81 21.01
C VAL A 1 -7.23 5.93 20.31
N GLY A 2 -7.97 5.12 21.08
CA GLY A 2 -9.08 4.32 20.53
C GLY A 2 -10.29 5.21 20.29
N SER A 3 -10.90 5.13 19.11
CA SER A 3 -12.17 5.78 18.81
C SER A 3 -13.25 4.71 18.67
N GLU A 4 -14.30 4.81 19.46
CA GLU A 4 -15.54 4.08 19.20
C GLU A 4 -16.56 5.09 18.66
N MET A 5 -17.02 4.85 17.44
CA MET A 5 -18.06 5.68 16.84
C MET A 5 -19.41 5.17 17.28
N CYS A 6 -20.07 5.91 18.13
CA CYS A 6 -21.47 5.70 18.49
C CYS A 6 -22.22 7.03 18.56
N ILE A 7 -23.25 7.15 17.77
CA ILE A 7 -24.48 7.93 18.02
C ILE A 7 -24.47 9.44 17.78
N ARG A 8 -23.37 10.14 17.94
CA ARG A 8 -23.24 11.61 17.65
C ARG A 8 -21.77 11.94 17.46
N ASP A 9 -21.37 12.39 16.29
CA ASP A 9 -19.99 12.86 16.05
C ASP A 9 -18.87 11.92 16.59
N SER A 10 -17.62 12.26 16.37
CA SER A 10 -16.50 11.44 16.91
C SER A 10 -16.53 11.41 18.42
N THR A 11 -16.52 10.22 19.00
CA THR A 11 -16.36 10.02 20.44
C THR A 11 -15.10 9.21 20.73
N TRP A 12 -14.52 9.43 21.90
CA TRP A 12 -13.30 8.76 22.36
C TRP A 12 -13.50 8.18 23.73
N THR A 13 -12.78 7.11 24.04
CA THR A 13 -12.77 6.51 25.38
C THR A 13 -11.87 7.32 26.29
N THR A 14 -12.32 7.64 27.49
CA THR A 14 -11.54 8.29 28.56
C THR A 14 -10.71 7.26 29.35
N ALA A 15 -9.74 7.71 30.14
CA ALA A 15 -8.86 6.83 30.92
C ALA A 15 -9.60 6.00 31.97
N ASP A 16 -10.76 6.44 32.44
CA ASP A 16 -11.66 5.75 33.37
C ASP A 16 -12.69 4.83 32.68
N GLY A 17 -12.60 4.69 31.35
CA GLY A 17 -13.49 3.83 30.55
C GLY A 17 -14.82 4.51 30.14
N GLY A 18 -14.99 5.79 30.43
CA GLY A 18 -16.12 6.58 29.97
C GLY A 18 -16.00 6.96 28.48
N ILE A 19 -17.02 7.62 27.95
CA ILE A 19 -17.05 8.15 26.57
C ILE A 19 -17.07 9.68 26.62
N THR A 20 -16.28 10.31 25.79
CA THR A 20 -16.20 11.79 25.67
C THR A 20 -16.23 12.22 24.20
N SER A 21 -16.84 13.35 23.93
CA SER A 21 -16.73 14.04 22.64
C SER A 21 -15.57 15.05 22.57
N ASN A 22 -14.85 15.22 23.69
CA ASN A 22 -13.70 16.10 23.75
C ASN A 22 -12.40 15.30 23.54
N PHE A 23 -11.76 15.50 22.38
CA PHE A 23 -10.50 14.82 22.03
C PHE A 23 -9.39 14.99 23.07
N ASN A 24 -9.31 16.14 23.73
CA ASN A 24 -8.28 16.38 24.75
C ASN A 24 -8.46 15.53 26.03
N GLN A 25 -9.63 14.93 26.21
CA GLN A 25 -9.91 14.01 27.33
C GLN A 25 -9.78 12.55 26.91
N ALA A 26 -9.46 12.28 25.64
CA ALA A 26 -9.28 10.93 25.12
C ALA A 26 -8.10 10.23 25.79
N ALA A 27 -8.28 8.96 26.12
CA ALA A 27 -7.22 8.15 26.69
C ALA A 27 -6.12 7.86 25.67
N LEU A 28 -4.88 7.93 26.12
CA LEU A 28 -3.76 7.37 25.38
C LEU A 28 -3.72 5.86 25.63
N VAL A 29 -4.10 5.08 24.65
CA VAL A 29 -4.16 3.62 24.75
C VAL A 29 -3.00 3.00 23.96
N ASN A 30 -2.31 2.05 24.58
CA ASN A 30 -1.37 1.20 23.85
C ASN A 30 -2.14 0.17 23.04
N LEU A 31 -2.16 0.32 21.72
CA LEU A 31 -2.86 -0.55 20.81
C LEU A 31 -2.15 -1.90 20.57
N GLY A 32 -0.97 -2.12 21.17
CA GLY A 32 -0.17 -3.32 20.96
C GLY A 32 0.32 -3.49 19.50
N THR A 33 0.27 -2.42 18.71
CA THR A 33 0.69 -2.40 17.31
C THR A 33 2.12 -1.92 17.19
N SER A 34 2.84 -2.40 16.17
CA SER A 34 4.20 -1.98 15.89
C SER A 34 4.29 -1.36 14.50
N LEU A 35 5.03 -0.26 14.40
CA LEU A 35 5.41 0.34 13.12
C LEU A 35 6.47 -0.53 12.41
N TYR A 36 7.25 -1.29 13.17
CA TYR A 36 8.26 -2.19 12.65
C TYR A 36 7.63 -3.56 12.36
N ALA A 37 7.91 -4.09 11.18
CA ALA A 37 7.45 -5.41 10.79
C ALA A 37 8.18 -6.50 11.58
N PRO A 38 7.48 -7.36 12.34
CA PRO A 38 8.11 -8.50 13.01
C PRO A 38 8.56 -9.57 12.01
N TYR A 39 7.94 -9.61 10.84
CA TYR A 39 8.26 -10.62 9.82
C TYR A 39 8.43 -9.96 8.45
N THR A 40 9.58 -10.20 7.84
CA THR A 40 9.90 -9.76 6.48
C THR A 40 10.61 -10.87 5.74
N GLY A 41 10.44 -10.93 4.43
CA GLY A 41 11.15 -11.91 3.64
C GLY A 41 10.91 -11.75 2.15
N GLY A 42 11.57 -12.62 1.39
CA GLY A 42 11.40 -12.72 -0.04
C GLY A 42 11.61 -14.15 -0.51
N PHE A 43 11.05 -14.46 -1.65
CA PHE A 43 11.30 -15.72 -2.36
C PHE A 43 11.27 -15.48 -3.85
N GLY A 44 12.03 -16.29 -4.58
CA GLY A 44 12.11 -16.24 -6.02
C GLY A 44 11.86 -17.60 -6.66
N VAL A 45 11.33 -17.59 -7.86
CA VAL A 45 11.11 -18.78 -8.69
C VAL A 45 11.77 -18.55 -10.04
N THR A 46 12.59 -19.52 -10.46
CA THR A 46 13.15 -19.56 -11.81
C THR A 46 12.79 -20.90 -12.44
N ALA A 47 12.20 -20.87 -13.62
CA ALA A 47 11.87 -22.04 -14.43
C ALA A 47 12.44 -21.88 -15.83
N ALA A 48 12.98 -22.95 -16.38
CA ALA A 48 13.49 -22.97 -17.76
C ALA A 48 13.04 -24.21 -18.49
N TRP A 49 12.58 -24.03 -19.71
CA TRP A 49 12.12 -25.14 -20.57
C TRP A 49 12.30 -24.81 -22.03
N LYS A 50 13.07 -25.63 -22.76
CA LYS A 50 13.27 -25.53 -24.22
C LYS A 50 13.57 -24.12 -24.75
N GLY A 51 14.46 -23.39 -24.05
CA GLY A 51 14.86 -22.04 -24.42
C GLY A 51 13.97 -20.93 -23.83
N LEU A 52 12.81 -21.26 -23.28
CA LEU A 52 11.99 -20.34 -22.50
C LEU A 52 12.48 -20.31 -21.06
N SER A 53 12.61 -19.14 -20.48
CA SER A 53 12.93 -18.96 -19.06
C SER A 53 12.01 -17.91 -18.42
N LEU A 54 11.51 -18.25 -17.24
CA LEU A 54 10.70 -17.38 -16.41
C LEU A 54 11.43 -17.18 -15.09
N THR A 55 11.59 -15.94 -14.68
CA THR A 55 12.05 -15.56 -13.34
C THR A 55 10.99 -14.67 -12.69
N ALA A 56 10.67 -14.94 -11.42
CA ALA A 56 9.76 -14.10 -10.65
C ALA A 56 10.24 -14.00 -9.21
N ASP A 57 10.40 -12.77 -8.71
CA ASP A 57 10.85 -12.46 -7.37
C ASP A 57 9.76 -11.74 -6.59
N PHE A 58 9.52 -12.20 -5.39
CA PHE A 58 8.51 -11.68 -4.47
C PHE A 58 9.16 -11.15 -3.20
N SER A 59 8.60 -10.08 -2.65
CA SER A 59 8.87 -9.62 -1.30
C SER A 59 7.58 -9.53 -0.49
N TRP A 60 7.69 -9.78 0.79
CA TRP A 60 6.55 -9.65 1.70
C TRP A 60 6.97 -9.05 3.03
N VAL A 61 6.01 -8.35 3.63
CA VAL A 61 6.12 -7.74 4.95
C VAL A 61 4.84 -8.05 5.71
N HIS A 62 4.95 -8.46 6.96
CA HIS A 62 3.79 -8.84 7.75
C HIS A 62 3.87 -8.35 9.19
N GLY A 63 2.73 -7.90 9.71
CA GLY A 63 2.54 -7.52 11.11
C GLY A 63 2.89 -6.08 11.44
N ASN A 64 3.29 -5.27 10.46
CA ASN A 64 3.50 -3.84 10.65
C ASN A 64 2.20 -3.04 10.48
N TYR A 65 2.21 -1.88 11.13
CA TYR A 65 1.20 -0.85 10.97
C TYR A 65 1.86 0.43 10.45
N ALA A 66 1.10 1.24 9.77
CA ALA A 66 1.52 2.55 9.31
C ALA A 66 0.46 3.59 9.63
N LEU A 67 0.90 4.77 9.99
CA LEU A 67 0.04 5.92 10.16
C LEU A 67 -0.21 6.55 8.78
N ASN A 68 -1.42 6.41 8.28
CA ASN A 68 -1.82 6.95 6.99
C ASN A 68 -2.15 8.43 7.13
N ASN A 69 -1.11 9.26 7.08
CA ASN A 69 -1.25 10.70 7.21
C ASN A 69 -1.93 11.32 5.98
N THR A 70 -1.77 10.72 4.81
CA THR A 70 -2.45 11.17 3.58
C THR A 70 -3.97 11.15 3.75
N MET A 71 -4.53 10.12 4.43
CA MET A 71 -5.97 10.05 4.71
C MET A 71 -6.49 11.17 5.59
N TYR A 72 -5.65 11.71 6.49
CA TYR A 72 -6.04 12.87 7.28
C TYR A 72 -6.43 14.07 6.41
N PHE A 73 -5.77 14.25 5.27
CA PHE A 73 -6.04 15.36 4.35
C PHE A 73 -7.13 15.04 3.33
N VAL A 74 -7.09 13.85 2.73
CA VAL A 74 -7.98 13.50 1.60
C VAL A 74 -9.33 12.91 2.01
N ALA A 75 -9.48 12.46 3.26
CA ALA A 75 -10.75 11.98 3.80
C ALA A 75 -11.37 12.93 4.83
N ASN A 76 -10.76 14.10 5.04
CA ASN A 76 -11.21 15.09 6.01
C ASN A 76 -12.11 16.12 5.31
N ALA A 77 -13.39 16.02 5.58
CA ALA A 77 -14.40 16.91 5.00
C ALA A 77 -14.60 18.23 5.78
N ASP A 78 -13.69 18.55 6.71
CA ASP A 78 -13.65 19.88 7.32
C ASP A 78 -13.51 20.96 6.24
N MET A 79 -14.38 21.97 6.28
CA MET A 79 -14.46 23.04 5.30
C MET A 79 -13.12 23.76 5.09
N GLY A 80 -12.24 23.82 6.10
CA GLY A 80 -10.91 24.40 6.00
C GLY A 80 -9.93 23.56 5.18
N LEU A 81 -9.97 22.24 5.30
CA LEU A 81 -9.08 21.32 4.60
C LEU A 81 -9.65 20.88 3.24
N SER A 82 -10.95 20.61 3.15
CA SER A 82 -11.58 20.18 1.90
C SER A 82 -11.52 21.24 0.80
N SER A 83 -11.36 22.52 1.15
CA SER A 83 -11.12 23.60 0.19
C SER A 83 -9.71 23.60 -0.42
N GLN A 84 -8.76 22.89 0.21
CA GLN A 84 -7.35 22.85 -0.20
C GLN A 84 -6.94 21.55 -0.88
N PHE A 85 -7.61 20.44 -0.53
CA PHE A 85 -7.28 19.10 -1.02
C PHE A 85 -8.49 18.43 -1.65
N ASN A 86 -8.26 17.73 -2.76
CA ASN A 86 -9.28 16.86 -3.33
C ASN A 86 -9.60 15.73 -2.34
N GLN A 87 -10.89 15.44 -2.19
CA GLN A 87 -11.35 14.37 -1.32
C GLN A 87 -11.34 13.02 -2.05
N CYS A 88 -11.06 11.95 -1.31
CA CYS A 88 -11.20 10.58 -1.81
C CYS A 88 -12.62 10.05 -1.52
N ASP A 89 -12.98 8.96 -2.21
CA ASP A 89 -14.29 8.31 -2.08
C ASP A 89 -14.52 7.70 -0.68
N LEU A 90 -13.49 7.41 0.10
CA LEU A 90 -13.63 7.00 1.51
C LEU A 90 -14.25 8.09 2.38
N ALA A 91 -14.14 9.36 2.00
CA ALA A 91 -14.79 10.47 2.69
C ALA A 91 -16.33 10.37 2.68
N TRP A 92 -16.91 9.58 1.76
CA TRP A 92 -18.36 9.34 1.72
C TRP A 92 -18.87 8.44 2.85
N ASP A 93 -18.00 7.72 3.56
CA ASP A 93 -18.35 6.96 4.77
C ASP A 93 -18.37 7.88 6.00
N TYR A 94 -19.22 8.90 5.94
CA TYR A 94 -19.40 9.90 7.00
C TYR A 94 -20.75 9.75 7.68
N TRP A 95 -20.81 10.17 8.94
CA TRP A 95 -22.02 10.14 9.74
C TRP A 95 -23.07 11.15 9.21
N GLN A 96 -24.31 10.70 9.00
CA GLN A 96 -25.39 11.51 8.43
C GLN A 96 -26.56 11.69 9.40
N GLN A 97 -26.89 10.67 10.20
CA GLN A 97 -28.02 10.70 11.11
C GLN A 97 -27.79 9.83 12.35
N GLU A 98 -28.60 10.05 13.37
CA GLU A 98 -28.53 9.28 14.61
C GLU A 98 -28.73 7.77 14.35
N GLY A 99 -27.80 6.95 14.86
CA GLY A 99 -27.78 5.50 14.65
C GLY A 99 -26.83 5.05 13.53
N ASP A 100 -26.29 5.94 12.72
CA ASP A 100 -25.30 5.58 11.70
C ASP A 100 -23.99 5.15 12.36
N GLN A 101 -23.39 4.09 11.79
CA GLN A 101 -22.03 3.68 12.08
C GLN A 101 -21.18 4.05 10.87
N ALA A 102 -20.47 5.16 10.95
CA ALA A 102 -19.61 5.65 9.89
C ALA A 102 -18.16 5.80 10.36
N ARG A 103 -17.21 5.71 9.44
CA ARG A 103 -15.78 5.85 9.74
C ARG A 103 -15.39 7.29 10.07
N TYR A 104 -16.08 8.25 9.46
CA TYR A 104 -15.80 9.68 9.56
C TYR A 104 -16.95 10.43 10.22
N PRO A 105 -16.67 11.55 10.92
CA PRO A 105 -17.70 12.39 11.49
C PRO A 105 -18.53 13.09 10.40
N ARG A 106 -19.48 13.90 10.82
CA ARG A 106 -20.27 14.75 9.94
C ARG A 106 -19.36 15.68 9.12
N LEU A 107 -19.78 16.02 7.90
CA LEU A 107 -18.99 16.79 6.92
C LEU A 107 -18.51 18.19 7.39
N ASP A 108 -19.08 18.73 8.42
CA ASP A 108 -18.70 20.03 9.00
C ASP A 108 -17.80 19.91 10.24
N GLN A 109 -17.38 18.70 10.58
CA GLN A 109 -16.56 18.41 11.75
C GLN A 109 -15.13 18.01 11.34
N ALA A 110 -14.17 18.62 12.02
CA ALA A 110 -12.77 18.27 11.82
C ALA A 110 -12.46 16.86 12.31
N ILE A 111 -11.72 16.10 11.52
CA ILE A 111 -11.14 14.81 11.94
C ILE A 111 -9.92 15.09 12.82
N ASN A 112 -9.89 14.46 13.97
CA ASN A 112 -8.69 14.47 14.81
C ASN A 112 -7.71 13.37 14.40
N PHE A 113 -6.45 13.57 14.72
CA PHE A 113 -5.38 12.61 14.45
C PHE A 113 -5.41 11.50 15.51
N ASP A 114 -6.12 10.42 15.23
CA ASP A 114 -6.36 9.31 16.17
C ASP A 114 -6.07 7.94 15.54
N SER A 115 -6.42 6.87 16.23
CA SER A 115 -6.18 5.49 15.80
C SER A 115 -6.86 5.09 14.48
N ARG A 116 -7.81 5.88 13.98
CA ARG A 116 -8.42 5.65 12.65
C ARG A 116 -7.42 5.76 11.51
N MET A 117 -6.36 6.56 11.72
CA MET A 117 -5.28 6.73 10.73
C MET A 117 -4.24 5.61 10.79
N LEU A 118 -4.29 4.74 11.82
CA LEU A 118 -3.35 3.63 11.96
C LEU A 118 -3.89 2.40 11.23
N GLU A 119 -3.25 2.02 10.15
CA GLU A 119 -3.67 0.93 9.27
C GLU A 119 -2.63 -0.18 9.21
N LYS A 120 -3.10 -1.41 8.90
CA LYS A 120 -2.19 -2.53 8.63
C LYS A 120 -1.49 -2.31 7.30
N ALA A 121 -0.15 -2.26 7.32
CA ALA A 121 0.68 -2.05 6.14
C ALA A 121 1.37 -3.33 5.65
N SER A 122 0.85 -4.49 6.03
CA SER A 122 1.32 -5.78 5.53
C SER A 122 1.05 -5.92 4.04
N PHE A 123 2.01 -6.48 3.30
CA PHE A 123 1.87 -6.67 1.86
C PHE A 123 2.65 -7.88 1.32
N LEU A 124 2.23 -8.34 0.14
CA LEU A 124 2.99 -9.23 -0.74
C LEU A 124 3.11 -8.55 -2.10
N ARG A 125 4.33 -8.41 -2.62
CA ARG A 125 4.62 -7.72 -3.87
C ARG A 125 5.43 -8.57 -4.82
N LEU A 126 5.01 -8.60 -6.09
CA LEU A 126 5.82 -9.08 -7.19
C LEU A 126 6.83 -8.00 -7.56
N LYS A 127 8.07 -8.11 -7.04
CA LYS A 127 9.14 -7.14 -7.25
C LYS A 127 9.69 -7.17 -8.65
N TYR A 128 9.82 -8.36 -9.22
CA TYR A 128 10.37 -8.55 -10.54
C TYR A 128 9.74 -9.78 -11.20
N ILE A 129 9.49 -9.66 -12.48
CA ILE A 129 9.15 -10.79 -13.36
C ILE A 129 9.83 -10.61 -14.69
N GLN A 130 10.40 -11.68 -15.23
CA GLN A 130 10.99 -11.67 -16.56
C GLN A 130 10.66 -12.98 -17.27
N LEU A 131 10.18 -12.85 -18.50
CA LEU A 131 10.03 -13.94 -19.44
C LEU A 131 11.05 -13.74 -20.55
N ALA A 132 11.91 -14.71 -20.78
CA ALA A 132 12.91 -14.65 -21.82
C ALA A 132 12.85 -15.90 -22.68
N TYR A 133 13.13 -15.74 -23.97
CA TYR A 133 13.23 -16.83 -24.93
C TYR A 133 14.55 -16.76 -25.69
N THR A 134 15.32 -17.81 -25.58
CA THR A 134 16.56 -18.01 -26.35
C THR A 134 16.25 -18.83 -27.57
N LEU A 135 16.46 -18.27 -28.74
CA LEU A 135 16.22 -18.95 -30.00
C LEU A 135 17.17 -20.13 -30.17
N PRO A 136 16.68 -21.26 -30.68
CA PRO A 136 17.52 -22.44 -30.95
C PRO A 136 18.61 -22.14 -31.98
N SER A 137 19.78 -22.72 -31.79
CA SER A 137 20.96 -22.51 -32.65
C SER A 137 20.72 -22.82 -34.12
N HIS A 138 19.90 -23.86 -34.44
CA HIS A 138 19.63 -24.24 -35.83
C HIS A 138 18.92 -23.13 -36.64
N ILE A 139 18.22 -22.21 -35.98
CA ILE A 139 17.61 -21.04 -36.63
C ILE A 139 18.69 -20.00 -36.95
N MET A 140 19.70 -19.91 -36.09
CA MET A 140 20.80 -18.94 -36.21
C MET A 140 21.86 -19.37 -37.22
N GLU A 141 22.02 -20.68 -37.47
CA GLU A 141 22.96 -21.22 -38.50
C GLU A 141 22.75 -20.64 -39.90
N LYS A 142 21.53 -20.18 -40.18
CA LYS A 142 21.22 -19.50 -41.47
C LYS A 142 21.78 -18.07 -41.53
N THR A 143 22.18 -17.51 -40.40
CA THR A 143 22.78 -16.18 -40.33
C THR A 143 24.28 -16.31 -40.10
N LYS A 144 25.10 -15.80 -41.01
CA LYS A 144 26.57 -15.97 -40.96
C LYS A 144 27.23 -15.19 -39.80
N PHE A 145 26.53 -14.25 -39.17
CA PHE A 145 27.10 -13.33 -38.19
C PHE A 145 26.51 -13.48 -36.78
N ILE A 146 25.27 -13.96 -36.62
CA ILE A 146 24.60 -14.04 -35.32
C ILE A 146 24.59 -15.50 -34.88
N LYS A 147 25.26 -15.80 -33.76
CA LYS A 147 25.34 -17.15 -33.18
C LYS A 147 24.22 -17.43 -32.16
N GLY A 148 23.61 -16.39 -31.66
CA GLY A 148 22.50 -16.52 -30.71
C GLY A 148 21.68 -15.26 -30.60
N LEU A 149 20.39 -15.43 -30.31
CA LEU A 149 19.44 -14.36 -30.04
C LEU A 149 18.58 -14.73 -28.84
N LYS A 150 18.54 -13.87 -27.86
CA LYS A 150 17.63 -13.96 -26.72
C LYS A 150 16.74 -12.71 -26.70
N VAL A 151 15.46 -12.95 -26.62
CA VAL A 151 14.44 -11.89 -26.48
C VAL A 151 13.86 -11.99 -25.07
N TRP A 152 13.65 -10.88 -24.43
CA TRP A 152 13.04 -10.89 -23.10
C TRP A 152 12.10 -9.70 -22.90
N VAL A 153 11.11 -9.93 -22.08
CA VAL A 153 10.18 -8.92 -21.56
C VAL A 153 10.15 -9.09 -20.03
N GLY A 154 10.13 -7.99 -19.32
CA GLY A 154 10.09 -7.99 -17.88
C GLY A 154 9.31 -6.83 -17.31
N GLY A 155 9.10 -6.88 -16.03
CA GLY A 155 8.47 -5.78 -15.30
C GLY A 155 8.83 -5.80 -13.83
N ARG A 156 8.66 -4.64 -13.22
CA ARG A 156 8.87 -4.44 -11.77
C ARG A 156 7.61 -3.89 -11.13
N ASN A 157 7.38 -4.28 -9.87
CA ASN A 157 6.27 -3.80 -9.05
C ASN A 157 4.90 -3.92 -9.71
N LEU A 158 4.69 -4.94 -10.57
CA LEU A 158 3.48 -5.06 -11.38
C LEU A 158 2.23 -5.38 -10.55
N TRP A 159 2.43 -6.05 -9.42
CA TRP A 159 1.32 -6.53 -8.60
C TRP A 159 1.67 -6.46 -7.11
N THR A 160 0.71 -5.98 -6.32
CA THR A 160 0.82 -5.90 -4.86
C THR A 160 -0.53 -6.28 -4.23
N VAL A 161 -0.49 -7.15 -3.23
CA VAL A 161 -1.64 -7.46 -2.37
C VAL A 161 -1.40 -6.82 -1.02
N THR A 162 -2.32 -5.99 -0.59
CA THR A 162 -2.29 -5.30 0.69
C THR A 162 -3.69 -4.92 1.12
N GLY A 163 -3.91 -4.75 2.41
CA GLY A 163 -5.11 -4.13 2.98
C GLY A 163 -4.91 -2.66 3.36
N TYR A 164 -3.76 -2.08 3.00
CA TYR A 164 -3.44 -0.68 3.25
C TYR A 164 -4.17 0.24 2.25
N ASN A 165 -4.83 1.28 2.75
CA ASN A 165 -5.59 2.22 1.91
C ASN A 165 -4.76 3.42 1.41
N GLY A 166 -3.50 3.55 1.84
CA GLY A 166 -2.58 4.57 1.33
C GLY A 166 -2.04 4.21 -0.06
N LEU A 167 -1.19 5.08 -0.60
CA LEU A 167 -0.65 4.95 -1.95
C LEU A 167 0.24 3.72 -2.12
N ASP A 168 1.11 3.44 -1.13
CA ASP A 168 2.03 2.31 -1.18
C ASP A 168 2.40 1.86 0.25
N PRO A 169 2.11 0.60 0.63
CA PRO A 169 2.44 0.09 1.96
C PRO A 169 3.96 0.05 2.25
N GLU A 170 4.79 0.02 1.21
CA GLU A 170 6.25 0.03 1.34
C GLU A 170 6.81 1.45 1.52
N ALA A 171 6.10 2.47 1.05
CA ALA A 171 6.50 3.87 1.20
C ALA A 171 6.42 4.34 2.66
N ALA A 172 5.61 3.68 3.47
CA ALA A 172 5.48 3.93 4.91
C ALA A 172 6.61 3.26 5.74
N GLU A 173 7.82 3.18 5.22
CA GLU A 173 8.97 2.49 5.87
C GLU A 173 9.25 2.97 7.31
N LYS A 174 8.98 4.23 7.59
CA LYS A 174 9.17 4.83 8.92
C LYS A 174 7.91 4.79 9.79
N GLY A 175 6.90 4.04 9.34
CA GLY A 175 5.62 3.92 10.03
C GLY A 175 4.67 5.09 9.84
N VAL A 176 5.04 6.09 9.05
CA VAL A 176 4.19 7.24 8.69
C VAL A 176 4.23 7.42 7.18
N ASP A 177 3.06 7.43 6.56
CA ASP A 177 2.92 7.75 5.15
C ASP A 177 2.77 9.27 5.00
N VAL A 178 3.83 9.92 4.56
CA VAL A 178 3.90 11.38 4.39
C VAL A 178 4.23 11.67 2.93
N ASP A 179 3.23 11.76 2.07
CA ASP A 179 3.38 12.16 0.66
C ASP A 179 4.53 11.45 -0.09
N THR A 180 4.81 10.19 0.28
CA THR A 180 5.88 9.43 -0.34
C THR A 180 5.42 8.95 -1.71
N TYR A 181 6.22 9.23 -2.74
CA TYR A 181 5.91 8.77 -4.08
C TYR A 181 5.86 7.24 -4.13
N PRO A 182 4.76 6.63 -4.61
CA PRO A 182 4.63 5.17 -4.64
C PRO A 182 5.64 4.55 -5.61
N ASN A 183 6.01 3.30 -5.34
CA ASN A 183 6.84 2.52 -6.25
C ASN A 183 6.18 2.39 -7.62
N THR A 184 6.87 2.82 -8.66
CA THR A 184 6.38 2.79 -10.03
C THR A 184 6.30 1.38 -10.58
N ARG A 185 5.31 1.13 -11.44
CA ARG A 185 5.26 -0.06 -12.28
C ARG A 185 6.14 0.18 -13.50
N GLU A 186 7.06 -0.72 -13.75
CA GLU A 186 7.99 -0.62 -14.86
C GLU A 186 7.80 -1.82 -15.79
N PHE A 187 7.85 -1.55 -17.11
CA PHE A 187 7.90 -2.56 -18.15
C PHE A 187 9.19 -2.41 -18.93
N THR A 188 9.88 -3.50 -19.12
CA THR A 188 11.15 -3.55 -19.81
C THR A 188 11.11 -4.63 -20.90
N PHE A 189 11.80 -4.38 -21.99
CA PHE A 189 12.04 -5.38 -23.03
C PHE A 189 13.47 -5.26 -23.54
N GLY A 190 14.01 -6.34 -24.03
CA GLY A 190 15.37 -6.33 -24.54
C GLY A 190 15.66 -7.47 -25.49
N LEU A 191 16.69 -7.24 -26.27
CA LEU A 191 17.27 -8.17 -27.23
C LEU A 191 18.76 -8.32 -26.91
N GLU A 192 19.22 -9.55 -26.84
CA GLU A 192 20.62 -9.90 -26.63
C GLU A 192 21.10 -10.69 -27.84
N PHE A 193 22.08 -10.15 -28.54
CA PHE A 193 22.71 -10.79 -29.69
C PHE A 193 24.06 -11.36 -29.29
N LYS A 194 24.33 -12.60 -29.69
CA LYS A 194 25.65 -13.24 -29.56
C LYS A 194 26.25 -13.39 -30.96
N PHE A 195 27.43 -12.83 -31.14
CA PHE A 195 28.18 -12.87 -32.39
C PHE A 195 29.26 -13.94 -32.38
#